data_2d8476d3814c69a172e7d6e41f7889e0
#
_entry.id   2d8476d3814c69a172e7d6e41f7889e0
#
_cell.length_a   1.000
_cell.length_b   1.000
_cell.length_c   1.000
_cell.angle_alpha   90.00
_cell.angle_beta   90.00
_cell.angle_gamma   90.00
#
_symmetry.space_group_name_H-M   'P 1'
#
loop_
_entity.id
_entity.type
_entity.pdbx_description
1 polymer ?
#
loop_
_entity_poly.entity_id
_entity_poly.type
_entity_poly.pdbx_seq_one_letter_code
_entity_poly.pdbx_strand_id
1 'polypeptide(L)'
;MGGDILKKIVIFMLSILCAISLVSCKITGPQGEDGHSPIITIGENGNWIIDDVDTGVKAQGEKGEPGDDGYTPVITIGKNGNWIINGVDTGVSASGESDNQSGNYVSIEDTVDDIYDSVVAINSYVNGQHSGSGSGVLFSYKDNISYIVTCHHVIEGCNGFEAVLSNGESLKAQLVGGDEKSDIAVLSVDKVGLTYSAWFHDTDTLRLGSTVICIGNPLGTLPGSVSTGVVSYLNREIKVDSFNSMKLIQTDVAINSGNSGGGLFNASGALIGIVNAKYSSSGIEGLGFAIPANQARAIVDSILKTASYDSTTSTWETGYVLGRWEIGFELGYGGNMFYRTTIGILNQATNTTCSDYGLLLNNDLLNSIEIKYKDTNKENKSLSNISAQTMTTDTIWNFIYSSDLSIGDKLAFTITRNDVEQTVEVELIQYRYYI
;
A
#
# COMPACT_ATOMS: atom_id res chain seq x y z
N MET A 1 52.76 -25.63 42.73
CA MET A 1 52.73 -26.68 41.69
C MET A 1 51.42 -26.74 40.87
N GLY A 2 50.41 -25.92 41.15
CA GLY A 2 49.15 -25.94 40.39
C GLY A 2 49.04 -25.01 39.18
N GLY A 3 49.88 -23.97 39.09
CA GLY A 3 49.75 -22.93 38.04
C GLY A 3 50.36 -23.30 36.68
N ASP A 4 51.36 -24.17 36.69
CA ASP A 4 52.07 -24.53 35.44
C ASP A 4 51.34 -25.61 34.62
N ILE A 5 50.59 -26.46 35.29
CA ILE A 5 49.80 -27.50 34.62
C ILE A 5 48.60 -26.85 33.88
N LEU A 6 47.98 -25.86 34.50
CA LEU A 6 46.85 -25.17 33.89
C LEU A 6 47.28 -24.35 32.65
N LYS A 7 48.44 -23.69 32.68
CA LYS A 7 48.99 -23.01 31.51
C LYS A 7 49.35 -23.95 30.37
N LYS A 8 49.86 -25.15 30.66
CA LYS A 8 50.20 -26.16 29.65
C LYS A 8 48.93 -26.75 29.02
N ILE A 9 47.86 -26.94 29.78
CA ILE A 9 46.56 -27.39 29.27
C ILE A 9 45.91 -26.34 28.38
N VAL A 10 45.94 -25.04 28.76
CA VAL A 10 45.39 -23.94 27.93
C VAL A 10 46.17 -23.77 26.64
N ILE A 11 47.51 -23.87 26.66
CA ILE A 11 48.35 -23.79 25.45
C ILE A 11 48.10 -25.02 24.55
N PHE A 12 47.90 -26.22 25.10
CA PHE A 12 47.60 -27.43 24.34
C PHE A 12 46.19 -27.36 23.71
N MET A 13 45.19 -26.82 24.41
CA MET A 13 43.85 -26.59 23.86
C MET A 13 43.85 -25.50 22.78
N LEU A 14 44.62 -24.42 22.94
CA LEU A 14 44.74 -23.38 21.90
C LEU A 14 45.45 -23.92 20.64
N SER A 15 46.43 -24.82 20.77
CA SER A 15 47.10 -25.43 19.62
C SER A 15 46.22 -26.42 18.86
N ILE A 16 45.29 -27.11 19.53
CA ILE A 16 44.31 -27.97 18.89
C ILE A 16 43.23 -27.13 18.15
N LEU A 17 42.83 -25.97 18.72
CA LEU A 17 41.89 -25.05 18.07
C LEU A 17 42.48 -24.39 16.81
N CYS A 18 43.80 -24.08 16.81
CA CYS A 18 44.50 -23.58 15.65
C CYS A 18 44.75 -24.64 14.54
N ALA A 19 44.85 -25.90 14.89
CA ALA A 19 45.04 -27.00 13.92
C ALA A 19 43.77 -27.35 13.17
N ILE A 20 42.58 -27.10 13.75
CA ILE A 20 41.29 -27.35 13.12
C ILE A 20 40.92 -26.25 12.09
N SER A 21 41.52 -25.05 12.17
CA SER A 21 41.25 -23.95 11.24
C SER A 21 42.08 -23.99 9.93
N LEU A 22 42.94 -24.96 9.71
CA LEU A 22 43.78 -25.08 8.51
C LEU A 22 43.41 -26.25 7.58
N VAL A 23 42.34 -26.98 7.85
CA VAL A 23 41.74 -27.85 6.86
C VAL A 23 40.76 -27.05 6.01
N SER A 24 41.30 -26.25 5.12
CA SER A 24 40.56 -25.72 3.98
C SER A 24 40.23 -26.90 3.07
N CYS A 25 39.10 -27.54 3.32
CA CYS A 25 38.51 -28.46 2.38
C CYS A 25 38.09 -27.57 1.16
N LYS A 26 38.85 -27.65 0.08
CA LYS A 26 38.34 -27.24 -1.26
C LYS A 26 37.19 -28.21 -1.54
N ILE A 27 35.99 -27.83 -1.15
CA ILE A 27 34.78 -28.38 -1.74
C ILE A 27 34.68 -27.70 -3.11
N THR A 28 35.29 -28.33 -4.12
CA THR A 28 34.86 -28.12 -5.47
C THR A 28 33.42 -28.65 -5.51
N GLY A 29 32.44 -27.75 -5.47
CA GLY A 29 31.08 -28.10 -5.82
C GLY A 29 31.06 -28.78 -7.19
N PRO A 30 30.12 -29.69 -7.47
CA PRO A 30 29.97 -30.23 -8.81
C PRO A 30 29.87 -29.04 -9.79
N GLN A 31 30.62 -29.14 -10.91
CA GLN A 31 30.53 -28.20 -12.02
C GLN A 31 29.05 -28.04 -12.34
N GLY A 32 28.50 -26.81 -12.26
CA GLY A 32 27.12 -26.56 -12.64
C GLY A 32 26.91 -27.08 -14.06
N GLU A 33 25.84 -27.82 -14.26
CA GLU A 33 25.45 -28.25 -15.59
C GLU A 33 25.24 -26.99 -16.44
N ASP A 34 25.59 -27.11 -17.75
CA ASP A 34 25.44 -26.04 -18.73
C ASP A 34 24.03 -25.45 -18.63
N GLY A 35 23.91 -24.13 -18.54
CA GLY A 35 22.65 -23.43 -18.35
C GLY A 35 21.63 -23.88 -19.44
N HIS A 36 20.58 -24.54 -18.97
CA HIS A 36 19.51 -25.04 -19.81
C HIS A 36 18.48 -23.93 -20.00
N SER A 37 18.24 -23.55 -21.26
CA SER A 37 17.11 -22.68 -21.60
C SER A 37 15.83 -23.53 -21.51
N PRO A 38 14.86 -23.21 -20.62
CA PRO A 38 13.68 -24.02 -20.49
C PRO A 38 12.86 -24.00 -21.79
N ILE A 39 12.41 -25.15 -22.22
CA ILE A 39 11.47 -25.28 -23.36
C ILE A 39 10.07 -25.08 -22.75
N ILE A 40 9.41 -23.99 -23.19
CA ILE A 40 8.06 -23.65 -22.71
C ILE A 40 7.08 -23.95 -23.84
N THR A 41 6.13 -24.86 -23.58
CA THR A 41 5.05 -25.23 -24.50
C THR A 41 3.70 -25.24 -23.81
N ILE A 42 2.63 -25.45 -24.57
CA ILE A 42 1.28 -25.66 -24.04
C ILE A 42 0.91 -27.12 -24.26
N GLY A 43 0.60 -27.81 -23.19
CA GLY A 43 0.15 -29.21 -23.24
C GLY A 43 -1.23 -29.38 -23.84
N GLU A 44 -1.58 -30.61 -24.24
CA GLU A 44 -2.92 -30.96 -24.78
C GLU A 44 -4.05 -30.63 -23.78
N ASN A 45 -3.75 -30.61 -22.50
CA ASN A 45 -4.68 -30.22 -21.44
C ASN A 45 -4.78 -28.69 -21.26
N GLY A 46 -4.08 -27.89 -22.07
CA GLY A 46 -4.05 -26.43 -22.04
C GLY A 46 -3.25 -25.81 -20.88
N ASN A 47 -2.40 -26.60 -20.22
CA ASN A 47 -1.50 -26.06 -19.19
C ASN A 47 -0.14 -25.68 -19.78
N TRP A 48 0.60 -24.80 -19.10
CA TRP A 48 2.00 -24.56 -19.38
C TRP A 48 2.82 -25.81 -19.06
N ILE A 49 3.64 -26.23 -20.03
CA ILE A 49 4.65 -27.28 -19.88
C ILE A 49 6.01 -26.59 -19.91
N ILE A 50 6.84 -26.83 -18.91
CA ILE A 50 8.21 -26.32 -18.82
C ILE A 50 9.13 -27.55 -18.74
N ASP A 51 10.02 -27.73 -19.71
CA ASP A 51 10.92 -28.88 -19.78
C ASP A 51 10.20 -30.22 -19.61
N ASP A 52 9.10 -30.41 -20.35
CA ASP A 52 8.23 -31.57 -20.33
C ASP A 52 7.49 -31.79 -18.98
N VAL A 53 7.59 -30.87 -18.03
CA VAL A 53 6.85 -30.91 -16.76
C VAL A 53 5.58 -30.07 -16.87
N ASP A 54 4.42 -30.69 -16.65
CA ASP A 54 3.15 -30.00 -16.54
C ASP A 54 3.11 -29.18 -15.25
N THR A 55 2.98 -27.85 -15.39
CA THR A 55 2.94 -26.93 -14.23
C THR A 55 1.60 -26.92 -13.51
N GLY A 56 0.55 -27.54 -14.06
CA GLY A 56 -0.82 -27.47 -13.57
C GLY A 56 -1.49 -26.09 -13.77
N VAL A 57 -0.78 -25.11 -14.33
CA VAL A 57 -1.27 -23.73 -14.58
C VAL A 57 -1.78 -23.60 -15.99
N LYS A 58 -3.03 -23.17 -16.16
CA LYS A 58 -3.62 -22.92 -17.48
C LYS A 58 -2.86 -21.86 -18.24
N ALA A 59 -2.48 -22.14 -19.49
CA ALA A 59 -1.87 -21.19 -20.41
C ALA A 59 -2.88 -20.17 -20.95
N GLN A 60 -4.16 -20.55 -20.97
CA GLN A 60 -5.26 -19.66 -21.30
C GLN A 60 -6.11 -19.46 -20.04
N GLY A 61 -6.21 -18.22 -19.60
CA GLY A 61 -7.16 -17.86 -18.53
C GLY A 61 -8.60 -18.21 -18.97
N GLU A 62 -9.48 -18.37 -18.01
CA GLU A 62 -10.92 -18.49 -18.28
C GLU A 62 -11.33 -17.33 -19.18
N LYS A 63 -12.17 -17.62 -20.20
CA LYS A 63 -12.66 -16.61 -21.13
C LYS A 63 -13.39 -15.53 -20.34
N GLY A 64 -12.67 -14.40 -20.13
CA GLY A 64 -13.25 -13.23 -19.49
C GLY A 64 -14.41 -12.69 -20.31
N GLU A 65 -15.32 -12.03 -19.63
CA GLU A 65 -16.39 -11.23 -20.23
C GLU A 65 -15.81 -10.33 -21.35
N PRO A 66 -16.56 -10.06 -22.44
CA PRO A 66 -16.06 -9.27 -23.55
C PRO A 66 -15.78 -7.83 -23.10
N GLY A 67 -14.53 -7.45 -23.14
CA GLY A 67 -14.07 -6.08 -22.96
C GLY A 67 -12.96 -5.94 -21.93
N ASP A 68 -11.73 -6.19 -22.38
CA ASP A 68 -10.56 -5.39 -22.08
C ASP A 68 -9.46 -5.95 -22.98
N ASP A 69 -8.90 -5.10 -23.82
CA ASP A 69 -7.78 -5.45 -24.69
C ASP A 69 -6.63 -5.97 -23.83
N GLY A 70 -6.20 -7.19 -24.13
CA GLY A 70 -5.14 -7.86 -23.40
C GLY A 70 -3.88 -6.99 -23.38
N TYR A 71 -3.35 -6.75 -22.18
CA TYR A 71 -2.11 -6.04 -21.97
C TYR A 71 -0.94 -6.80 -22.66
N THR A 72 -0.38 -6.22 -23.71
CA THR A 72 0.82 -6.76 -24.37
C THR A 72 2.03 -6.33 -23.53
N PRO A 73 2.81 -7.27 -22.96
CA PRO A 73 3.97 -6.90 -22.18
C PRO A 73 5.01 -6.22 -23.07
N VAL A 74 5.56 -5.10 -22.61
CA VAL A 74 6.73 -4.46 -23.24
C VAL A 74 7.97 -5.18 -22.73
N ILE A 75 8.69 -5.83 -23.65
CA ILE A 75 9.93 -6.55 -23.35
C ILE A 75 11.09 -5.78 -23.96
N THR A 76 12.06 -5.40 -23.15
CA THR A 76 13.28 -4.70 -23.57
C THR A 76 14.50 -5.32 -22.89
N ILE A 77 15.69 -4.88 -23.28
CA ILE A 77 16.94 -5.24 -22.60
C ILE A 77 17.43 -4.01 -21.85
N GLY A 78 17.63 -4.14 -20.55
CA GLY A 78 18.18 -3.11 -19.69
C GLY A 78 19.65 -2.80 -20.03
N LYS A 79 20.15 -1.66 -19.55
CA LYS A 79 21.56 -1.26 -19.72
C LYS A 79 22.53 -2.28 -19.08
N ASN A 80 22.07 -3.02 -18.07
CA ASN A 80 22.81 -4.11 -17.42
C ASN A 80 22.78 -5.43 -18.20
N GLY A 81 22.14 -5.47 -19.39
CA GLY A 81 22.05 -6.66 -20.22
C GLY A 81 20.97 -7.66 -19.82
N ASN A 82 20.13 -7.35 -18.82
CA ASN A 82 19.02 -8.22 -18.38
C ASN A 82 17.74 -7.97 -19.19
N TRP A 83 16.87 -8.97 -19.22
CA TRP A 83 15.52 -8.80 -19.70
C TRP A 83 14.74 -7.87 -18.77
N ILE A 84 14.12 -6.85 -19.36
CA ILE A 84 13.16 -5.96 -18.71
C ILE A 84 11.78 -6.29 -19.26
N ILE A 85 10.84 -6.68 -18.38
CA ILE A 85 9.44 -6.94 -18.77
C ILE A 85 8.57 -5.91 -18.09
N ASN A 86 7.90 -5.08 -18.86
CA ASN A 86 7.07 -3.96 -18.34
C ASN A 86 7.84 -3.01 -17.44
N GLY A 87 9.11 -2.75 -17.76
CA GLY A 87 9.98 -1.92 -16.94
C GLY A 87 10.59 -2.63 -15.71
N VAL A 88 10.29 -3.91 -15.49
CA VAL A 88 10.87 -4.72 -14.40
C VAL A 88 12.08 -5.47 -14.91
N ASP A 89 13.23 -5.27 -14.28
CA ASP A 89 14.40 -6.10 -14.49
C ASP A 89 14.15 -7.49 -13.92
N THR A 90 14.24 -8.50 -14.77
CA THR A 90 14.02 -9.89 -14.39
C THR A 90 15.22 -10.50 -13.67
N GLY A 91 16.36 -9.82 -13.64
CA GLY A 91 17.63 -10.37 -13.16
C GLY A 91 18.22 -11.46 -14.08
N VAL A 92 17.58 -11.74 -15.23
CA VAL A 92 18.00 -12.76 -16.18
C VAL A 92 18.70 -12.12 -17.36
N SER A 93 19.97 -12.51 -17.62
CA SER A 93 20.74 -11.99 -18.72
C SER A 93 20.09 -12.32 -20.06
N ALA A 94 19.93 -11.32 -20.93
CA ALA A 94 19.43 -11.48 -22.31
C ALA A 94 20.47 -12.08 -23.25
N SER A 95 21.76 -12.10 -22.87
CA SER A 95 22.84 -12.62 -23.71
C SER A 95 23.03 -14.15 -23.65
N GLY A 96 22.34 -14.82 -22.73
CA GLY A 96 22.44 -16.28 -22.57
C GLY A 96 23.81 -16.79 -22.09
N GLU A 97 24.76 -15.91 -21.81
CA GLU A 97 26.04 -16.28 -21.23
C GLU A 97 25.92 -16.25 -19.69
N SER A 98 26.05 -17.40 -19.08
CA SER A 98 26.24 -17.51 -17.64
C SER A 98 27.66 -17.04 -17.31
N ASP A 99 27.84 -15.75 -17.04
CA ASP A 99 29.12 -15.25 -16.53
C ASP A 99 29.38 -15.82 -15.15
N ASN A 100 30.21 -16.84 -15.10
CA ASN A 100 30.89 -17.33 -13.92
C ASN A 100 31.99 -16.33 -13.52
N GLN A 101 31.64 -15.10 -13.16
CA GLN A 101 32.54 -14.26 -12.36
C GLN A 101 31.80 -13.15 -11.64
N SER A 102 31.95 -13.14 -10.32
CA SER A 102 31.53 -12.09 -9.38
C SER A 102 30.11 -11.60 -9.60
N GLY A 103 29.21 -11.96 -8.68
CA GLY A 103 27.84 -11.42 -8.67
C GLY A 103 27.90 -9.93 -9.04
N ASN A 104 27.23 -9.55 -10.13
CA ASN A 104 26.99 -8.15 -10.43
C ASN A 104 26.17 -7.60 -9.26
N TYR A 105 26.86 -7.07 -8.28
CA TYR A 105 26.26 -6.15 -7.34
C TYR A 105 25.88 -4.93 -8.16
N VAL A 106 24.60 -4.83 -8.55
CA VAL A 106 24.06 -3.56 -9.01
C VAL A 106 24.31 -2.59 -7.85
N SER A 107 25.09 -1.55 -8.09
CA SER A 107 25.36 -0.58 -7.02
C SER A 107 24.07 0.17 -6.68
N ILE A 108 23.98 0.69 -5.46
CA ILE A 108 22.84 1.52 -5.08
C ILE A 108 22.76 2.73 -6.01
N GLU A 109 23.90 3.27 -6.41
CA GLU A 109 24.01 4.41 -7.33
C GLU A 109 23.39 4.08 -8.68
N ASP A 110 23.72 2.94 -9.28
CA ASP A 110 23.14 2.51 -10.58
C ASP A 110 21.63 2.29 -10.44
N THR A 111 21.18 1.68 -9.34
CA THR A 111 19.76 1.50 -9.05
C THR A 111 19.05 2.84 -8.93
N VAL A 112 19.63 3.81 -8.23
CA VAL A 112 19.07 5.15 -8.09
C VAL A 112 18.96 5.83 -9.45
N ASP A 113 19.97 5.75 -10.31
CA ASP A 113 19.95 6.32 -11.66
C ASP A 113 18.79 5.78 -12.49
N ASP A 114 18.45 4.50 -12.35
CA ASP A 114 17.35 3.85 -13.08
C ASP A 114 15.95 4.28 -12.58
N ILE A 115 15.78 4.54 -11.27
CA ILE A 115 14.47 4.81 -10.68
C ILE A 115 14.21 6.28 -10.34
N TYR A 116 15.25 7.12 -10.32
CA TYR A 116 15.19 8.50 -9.84
C TYR A 116 14.09 9.32 -10.51
N ASP A 117 14.03 9.25 -11.84
CA ASP A 117 13.07 10.01 -12.66
C ASP A 117 11.64 9.48 -12.55
N SER A 118 11.41 8.34 -11.89
CA SER A 118 10.07 7.82 -11.61
C SER A 118 9.41 8.48 -10.40
N VAL A 119 10.16 9.24 -9.60
CA VAL A 119 9.62 9.91 -8.41
C VAL A 119 9.44 11.41 -8.68
N VAL A 120 8.30 11.94 -8.33
CA VAL A 120 7.93 13.34 -8.54
C VAL A 120 7.59 14.02 -7.22
N ALA A 121 7.80 15.33 -7.15
CA ALA A 121 7.23 16.13 -6.07
C ALA A 121 5.77 16.45 -6.39
N ILE A 122 4.89 16.41 -5.37
CA ILE A 122 3.50 16.80 -5.48
C ILE A 122 3.28 18.07 -4.68
N ASN A 123 2.74 19.11 -5.33
CA ASN A 123 2.25 20.30 -4.69
C ASN A 123 0.73 20.32 -4.74
N SER A 124 0.10 20.56 -3.60
CA SER A 124 -1.36 20.56 -3.43
C SER A 124 -1.85 21.97 -3.10
N TYR A 125 -3.00 22.33 -3.66
CA TYR A 125 -3.54 23.67 -3.61
C TYR A 125 -5.00 23.67 -3.17
N VAL A 126 -5.40 24.68 -2.41
CA VAL A 126 -6.79 25.01 -2.10
C VAL A 126 -7.13 26.36 -2.76
N ASN A 127 -8.05 26.34 -3.72
CA ASN A 127 -8.47 27.54 -4.47
C ASN A 127 -7.28 28.33 -5.05
N GLY A 128 -6.27 27.62 -5.57
CA GLY A 128 -5.08 28.19 -6.18
C GLY A 128 -4.00 28.66 -5.20
N GLN A 129 -4.21 28.51 -3.89
CA GLN A 129 -3.19 28.79 -2.87
C GLN A 129 -2.51 27.49 -2.47
N HIS A 130 -1.17 27.49 -2.41
CA HIS A 130 -0.40 26.33 -1.97
C HIS A 130 -0.78 25.95 -0.54
N SER A 131 -1.13 24.67 -0.35
CA SER A 131 -1.61 24.13 0.92
C SER A 131 -0.65 23.13 1.52
N GLY A 132 0.01 22.33 0.69
CA GLY A 132 0.91 21.27 1.15
C GLY A 132 1.76 20.71 0.03
N SER A 133 2.74 19.90 0.42
CA SER A 133 3.63 19.20 -0.51
C SER A 133 3.88 17.78 -0.04
N GLY A 134 4.10 16.90 -1.00
CA GLY A 134 4.46 15.51 -0.82
C GLY A 134 5.28 14.99 -1.99
N SER A 135 5.22 13.70 -2.17
CA SER A 135 5.87 12.97 -3.26
C SER A 135 4.85 12.08 -3.98
N GLY A 136 5.21 11.59 -5.15
CA GLY A 136 4.46 10.60 -5.88
C GLY A 136 5.38 9.72 -6.70
N VAL A 137 4.89 8.56 -7.12
CA VAL A 137 5.62 7.63 -7.98
C VAL A 137 4.86 7.43 -9.29
N LEU A 138 5.50 7.71 -10.41
CA LEU A 138 5.03 7.37 -11.75
C LEU A 138 5.08 5.85 -11.92
N PHE A 139 3.96 5.21 -12.21
CA PHE A 139 3.91 3.75 -12.25
C PHE A 139 3.35 3.16 -13.55
N SER A 140 2.64 3.95 -14.34
CA SER A 140 2.03 3.47 -15.59
C SER A 140 1.59 4.63 -16.47
N TYR A 141 1.20 4.31 -17.71
CA TYR A 141 0.55 5.23 -18.63
C TYR A 141 -0.48 4.51 -19.51
N LYS A 142 -1.50 5.24 -19.94
CA LYS A 142 -2.50 4.78 -20.92
C LYS A 142 -3.07 5.99 -21.65
N ASP A 143 -3.34 5.89 -22.94
CA ASP A 143 -4.02 6.91 -23.75
C ASP A 143 -3.39 8.32 -23.65
N ASN A 144 -2.06 8.41 -23.67
CA ASN A 144 -1.25 9.62 -23.48
C ASN A 144 -1.29 10.25 -22.06
N ILE A 145 -1.86 9.58 -21.11
CA ILE A 145 -1.96 9.99 -19.72
C ILE A 145 -1.01 9.14 -18.89
N SER A 146 -0.18 9.76 -18.07
CA SER A 146 0.64 9.06 -17.06
C SER A 146 -0.03 9.11 -15.70
N TYR A 147 0.12 8.03 -14.94
CA TYR A 147 -0.48 7.87 -13.63
C TYR A 147 0.58 7.94 -12.53
N ILE A 148 0.24 8.62 -11.46
CA ILE A 148 1.08 8.81 -10.27
C ILE A 148 0.32 8.26 -9.07
N VAL A 149 0.97 7.40 -8.28
CA VAL A 149 0.47 7.01 -6.96
C VAL A 149 1.09 7.92 -5.90
N THR A 150 0.29 8.33 -4.93
CA THR A 150 0.71 9.14 -3.78
C THR A 150 -0.08 8.75 -2.54
N CYS A 151 0.20 9.36 -1.38
CA CYS A 151 -0.65 9.22 -0.21
C CYS A 151 -1.91 10.09 -0.30
N HIS A 152 -3.03 9.57 0.22
CA HIS A 152 -4.30 10.33 0.26
C HIS A 152 -4.15 11.63 1.06
N HIS A 153 -3.50 11.59 2.23
CA HIS A 153 -3.33 12.79 3.06
C HIS A 153 -2.51 13.91 2.39
N VAL A 154 -1.76 13.62 1.31
CA VAL A 154 -1.05 14.64 0.50
C VAL A 154 -2.02 15.48 -0.32
N ILE A 155 -3.18 14.91 -0.67
CA ILE A 155 -4.19 15.57 -1.51
C ILE A 155 -5.45 15.99 -0.74
N GLU A 156 -5.54 15.59 0.53
CA GLU A 156 -6.73 15.76 1.37
C GLU A 156 -7.15 17.25 1.48
N GLY A 157 -8.42 17.53 1.21
CA GLY A 157 -8.98 18.88 1.25
C GLY A 157 -8.49 19.83 0.17
N CYS A 158 -7.72 19.36 -0.82
CA CYS A 158 -7.16 20.15 -1.90
C CYS A 158 -7.92 19.94 -3.21
N ASN A 159 -8.03 21.00 -4.04
CA ASN A 159 -8.73 20.97 -5.33
C ASN A 159 -7.83 21.32 -6.53
N GLY A 160 -6.55 21.46 -6.34
CA GLY A 160 -5.54 21.65 -7.39
C GLY A 160 -4.27 20.90 -7.08
N PHE A 161 -3.63 20.33 -8.12
CA PHE A 161 -2.43 19.51 -7.97
C PHE A 161 -1.43 19.80 -9.07
N GLU A 162 -0.16 19.73 -8.72
CA GLU A 162 0.97 19.87 -9.62
C GLU A 162 1.99 18.77 -9.33
N ALA A 163 2.48 18.10 -10.37
CA ALA A 163 3.58 17.17 -10.27
C ALA A 163 4.84 17.84 -10.84
N VAL A 164 5.90 17.88 -10.05
CA VAL A 164 7.19 18.43 -10.45
C VAL A 164 8.15 17.28 -10.70
N LEU A 165 8.61 17.17 -11.94
CA LEU A 165 9.53 16.13 -12.39
C LEU A 165 10.96 16.42 -11.87
N SER A 166 11.83 15.41 -11.92
CA SER A 166 13.26 15.51 -11.54
C SER A 166 14.02 16.62 -12.27
N ASN A 167 13.65 16.91 -13.50
CA ASN A 167 14.25 17.97 -14.32
C ASN A 167 13.71 19.38 -14.00
N GLY A 168 12.80 19.51 -13.01
CA GLY A 168 12.17 20.76 -12.60
C GLY A 168 10.93 21.16 -13.43
N GLU A 169 10.52 20.35 -14.41
CA GLU A 169 9.31 20.62 -15.17
C GLU A 169 8.07 20.39 -14.31
N SER A 170 7.19 21.37 -14.24
CA SER A 170 5.91 21.32 -13.54
C SER A 170 4.79 20.93 -14.48
N LEU A 171 4.02 19.93 -14.10
CA LEU A 171 2.88 19.41 -14.82
C LEU A 171 1.62 19.59 -13.98
N LYS A 172 0.55 20.12 -14.57
CA LYS A 172 -0.76 20.12 -13.91
C LYS A 172 -1.23 18.68 -13.76
N ALA A 173 -1.55 18.30 -12.54
CA ALA A 173 -2.08 16.97 -12.24
C ALA A 173 -3.59 17.03 -11.94
N GLN A 174 -4.28 15.92 -12.20
CA GLN A 174 -5.71 15.76 -11.92
C GLN A 174 -5.90 14.55 -11.01
N LEU A 175 -6.90 14.61 -10.13
CA LEU A 175 -7.27 13.48 -9.30
C LEU A 175 -8.01 12.43 -10.16
N VAL A 176 -7.50 11.20 -10.13
CA VAL A 176 -8.17 10.03 -10.70
C VAL A 176 -9.05 9.36 -9.65
N GLY A 177 -8.61 9.32 -8.40
CA GLY A 177 -9.37 8.81 -7.27
C GLY A 177 -8.51 8.63 -6.02
N GLY A 178 -9.16 8.34 -4.90
CA GLY A 178 -8.48 8.17 -3.61
C GLY A 178 -9.23 7.28 -2.65
N ASP A 179 -8.51 6.76 -1.65
CA ASP A 179 -9.05 5.98 -0.53
C ASP A 179 -8.38 6.41 0.77
N GLU A 180 -9.11 7.10 1.60
CA GLU A 180 -8.65 7.62 2.89
C GLU A 180 -8.22 6.50 3.85
N LYS A 181 -8.95 5.38 3.87
CA LYS A 181 -8.65 4.26 4.79
C LYS A 181 -7.32 3.57 4.53
N SER A 182 -6.93 3.46 3.28
CA SER A 182 -5.63 2.91 2.90
C SER A 182 -4.55 3.99 2.73
N ASP A 183 -4.93 5.26 2.83
CA ASP A 183 -4.08 6.43 2.60
C ASP A 183 -3.39 6.39 1.23
N ILE A 184 -4.10 5.97 0.19
CA ILE A 184 -3.62 5.92 -1.21
C ILE A 184 -4.48 6.83 -2.09
N ALA A 185 -3.83 7.57 -2.99
CA ALA A 185 -4.47 8.33 -4.05
C ALA A 185 -3.76 8.13 -5.39
N VAL A 186 -4.49 8.34 -6.48
CA VAL A 186 -3.99 8.29 -7.85
C VAL A 186 -4.23 9.65 -8.49
N LEU A 187 -3.17 10.23 -9.01
CA LEU A 187 -3.19 11.42 -9.86
C LEU A 187 -2.85 11.04 -11.30
N SER A 188 -3.20 11.90 -12.23
CA SER A 188 -2.80 11.80 -13.64
C SER A 188 -2.19 13.09 -14.15
N VAL A 189 -1.29 12.96 -15.13
CA VAL A 189 -0.73 14.07 -15.91
C VAL A 189 -0.83 13.76 -17.39
N ASP A 190 -1.12 14.77 -18.20
CA ASP A 190 -1.24 14.66 -19.66
C ASP A 190 0.17 14.74 -20.31
N LYS A 191 0.96 13.71 -20.05
CA LYS A 191 2.31 13.54 -20.57
C LYS A 191 2.71 12.07 -20.54
N VAL A 192 3.40 11.60 -21.57
CA VAL A 192 4.00 10.25 -21.68
C VAL A 192 5.49 10.35 -21.99
N GLY A 193 6.15 9.21 -22.05
CA GLY A 193 7.60 9.13 -22.27
C GLY A 193 8.40 9.47 -21.01
N LEU A 194 7.77 9.30 -19.84
CA LEU A 194 8.39 9.44 -18.54
C LEU A 194 8.99 8.11 -18.08
N THR A 195 9.80 8.13 -17.04
CA THR A 195 10.29 6.91 -16.37
C THR A 195 9.21 6.41 -15.42
N TYR A 196 8.89 5.12 -15.50
CA TYR A 196 7.87 4.48 -14.67
C TYR A 196 8.51 3.42 -13.78
N SER A 197 8.13 3.42 -12.52
CA SER A 197 8.59 2.44 -11.56
C SER A 197 7.85 1.12 -11.70
N ALA A 198 8.58 0.03 -11.56
CA ALA A 198 8.02 -1.31 -11.53
C ALA A 198 7.51 -1.65 -10.12
N TRP A 199 6.27 -2.16 -10.04
CA TRP A 199 5.73 -2.68 -8.80
C TRP A 199 6.37 -4.01 -8.40
N PHE A 200 6.73 -4.15 -7.13
CA PHE A 200 7.09 -5.44 -6.55
C PHE A 200 5.82 -6.21 -6.20
N HIS A 201 5.60 -7.34 -6.87
CA HIS A 201 4.32 -8.04 -6.81
C HIS A 201 4.05 -8.78 -5.49
N ASP A 202 5.10 -9.24 -4.80
CA ASP A 202 4.96 -10.08 -3.62
C ASP A 202 5.80 -9.53 -2.45
N THR A 203 5.23 -8.55 -1.76
CA THR A 203 5.88 -7.96 -0.59
C THR A 203 5.98 -8.92 0.60
N ASP A 204 5.27 -10.07 0.57
CA ASP A 204 5.35 -11.07 1.63
C ASP A 204 6.67 -11.87 1.56
N THR A 205 7.37 -11.83 0.41
CA THR A 205 8.71 -12.40 0.24
C THR A 205 9.86 -11.52 0.71
N LEU A 206 9.57 -10.27 1.09
CA LEU A 206 10.58 -9.37 1.66
C LEU A 206 11.16 -9.94 2.97
N ARG A 207 12.42 -9.66 3.21
CA ARG A 207 13.13 -10.15 4.40
C ARG A 207 13.59 -8.99 5.28
N LEU A 208 13.58 -9.20 6.58
CA LEU A 208 14.19 -8.27 7.52
C LEU A 208 15.68 -8.10 7.19
N GLY A 209 16.17 -6.86 7.25
CA GLY A 209 17.53 -6.51 6.89
C GLY A 209 17.77 -6.35 5.38
N SER A 210 16.77 -6.58 4.51
CA SER A 210 16.90 -6.26 3.08
C SER A 210 17.13 -4.77 2.90
N THR A 211 18.12 -4.42 2.05
CA THR A 211 18.41 -3.02 1.69
C THR A 211 17.23 -2.38 1.01
N VAL A 212 16.93 -1.15 1.40
CA VAL A 212 15.88 -0.33 0.80
C VAL A 212 16.40 1.07 0.46
N ILE A 213 15.81 1.66 -0.56
CA ILE A 213 16.10 2.99 -1.07
C ILE A 213 14.79 3.79 -1.00
N CYS A 214 14.82 4.93 -0.35
CA CYS A 214 13.70 5.87 -0.33
C CYS A 214 14.03 7.08 -1.20
N ILE A 215 13.11 7.45 -2.07
CA ILE A 215 13.20 8.68 -2.88
C ILE A 215 11.94 9.49 -2.66
N GLY A 216 12.13 10.79 -2.36
CA GLY A 216 11.01 11.69 -2.08
C GLY A 216 11.40 13.17 -2.12
N ASN A 217 10.51 14.02 -1.58
CA ASN A 217 10.67 15.48 -1.53
C ASN A 217 10.55 15.98 -0.08
N PRO A 218 11.54 15.66 0.79
CA PRO A 218 11.47 16.05 2.19
C PRO A 218 11.31 17.57 2.33
N LEU A 219 10.45 17.97 3.28
CA LEU A 219 10.10 19.36 3.58
C LEU A 219 9.43 20.11 2.42
N GLY A 220 9.06 19.43 1.32
CA GLY A 220 8.46 20.05 0.15
C GLY A 220 9.39 20.97 -0.65
N THR A 221 10.70 20.98 -0.33
CA THR A 221 11.70 21.93 -0.89
C THR A 221 12.94 21.23 -1.41
N LEU A 222 13.06 19.92 -1.25
CA LEU A 222 14.23 19.11 -1.63
C LEU A 222 13.81 17.93 -2.50
N PRO A 223 13.22 18.17 -3.70
CA PRO A 223 12.76 17.11 -4.58
C PRO A 223 13.91 16.17 -4.96
N GLY A 224 13.60 14.87 -5.04
CA GLY A 224 14.58 13.87 -5.42
C GLY A 224 15.60 13.52 -4.34
N SER A 225 15.33 13.84 -3.06
CA SER A 225 16.24 13.39 -1.99
C SER A 225 16.20 11.87 -1.84
N VAL A 226 17.39 11.26 -1.80
CA VAL A 226 17.59 9.82 -1.66
C VAL A 226 18.11 9.50 -0.26
N SER A 227 17.53 8.47 0.35
CA SER A 227 18.06 7.88 1.57
C SER A 227 18.01 6.36 1.49
N THR A 228 18.94 5.68 2.17
CA THR A 228 19.06 4.23 2.19
C THR A 228 18.98 3.70 3.60
N GLY A 229 18.51 2.48 3.74
CA GLY A 229 18.40 1.76 5.00
C GLY A 229 18.01 0.31 4.78
N VAL A 230 17.31 -0.26 5.75
CA VAL A 230 16.85 -1.66 5.69
C VAL A 230 15.38 -1.81 6.04
N VAL A 231 14.81 -2.94 5.65
CA VAL A 231 13.52 -3.39 6.19
C VAL A 231 13.72 -3.75 7.66
N SER A 232 13.18 -2.95 8.57
CA SER A 232 13.29 -3.16 10.02
C SER A 232 12.21 -4.07 10.57
N TYR A 233 11.01 -4.07 9.98
CA TYR A 233 9.90 -4.95 10.34
C TYR A 233 8.89 -5.05 9.20
N LEU A 234 8.20 -6.21 9.10
CA LEU A 234 7.15 -6.46 8.12
C LEU A 234 5.79 -6.57 8.81
N ASN A 235 4.74 -6.11 8.13
CA ASN A 235 3.37 -6.17 8.64
C ASN A 235 3.22 -5.54 10.05
N ARG A 236 3.92 -4.41 10.30
CA ARG A 236 3.77 -3.65 11.54
C ARG A 236 2.36 -3.09 11.61
N GLU A 237 1.58 -3.57 12.54
CA GLU A 237 0.24 -3.02 12.77
C GLU A 237 0.34 -1.66 13.46
N ILE A 238 -0.12 -0.63 12.77
CA ILE A 238 -0.18 0.75 13.26
C ILE A 238 -1.65 1.14 13.34
N LYS A 239 -2.08 1.56 14.52
CA LYS A 239 -3.42 2.12 14.71
C LYS A 239 -3.51 3.47 14.02
N VAL A 240 -4.45 3.59 13.10
CA VAL A 240 -4.77 4.84 12.39
C VAL A 240 -5.75 5.66 13.23
N ASP A 241 -6.74 4.98 13.76
CA ASP A 241 -7.75 5.51 14.68
C ASP A 241 -8.19 4.41 15.68
N SER A 242 -9.30 4.62 16.40
CA SER A 242 -9.81 3.67 17.39
C SER A 242 -10.23 2.33 16.77
N PHE A 243 -10.49 2.26 15.46
CA PHE A 243 -11.14 1.13 14.77
C PHE A 243 -10.36 0.60 13.59
N ASN A 244 -9.44 1.39 13.04
CA ASN A 244 -8.68 1.03 11.87
C ASN A 244 -7.20 0.88 12.23
N SER A 245 -6.60 -0.18 11.75
CA SER A 245 -5.16 -0.37 11.74
C SER A 245 -4.66 -0.64 10.33
N MET A 246 -3.43 -0.23 10.06
CA MET A 246 -2.73 -0.52 8.80
C MET A 246 -1.54 -1.41 9.10
N LYS A 247 -1.30 -2.39 8.22
CA LYS A 247 -0.09 -3.20 8.25
C LYS A 247 0.94 -2.57 7.33
N LEU A 248 2.01 -2.04 7.91
CA LEU A 248 3.04 -1.26 7.22
C LEU A 248 4.39 -1.99 7.23
N ILE A 249 5.23 -1.68 6.24
CA ILE A 249 6.65 -1.97 6.26
C ILE A 249 7.29 -0.92 7.17
N GLN A 250 8.06 -1.36 8.18
CA GLN A 250 8.90 -0.47 8.97
C GLN A 250 10.32 -0.47 8.42
N THR A 251 10.94 0.69 8.36
CA THR A 251 12.31 0.91 7.87
C THR A 251 13.03 1.96 8.72
N ASP A 252 14.33 1.97 8.65
CA ASP A 252 15.20 2.96 9.31
C ASP A 252 15.67 4.08 8.37
N VAL A 253 15.19 4.10 7.11
CA VAL A 253 15.48 5.23 6.20
C VAL A 253 15.00 6.56 6.80
N ALA A 254 15.65 7.63 6.46
CA ALA A 254 15.25 8.97 6.87
C ALA A 254 13.93 9.39 6.22
N ILE A 255 12.83 9.24 6.96
CA ILE A 255 11.50 9.66 6.53
C ILE A 255 11.10 10.92 7.28
N ASN A 256 10.80 11.97 6.51
CA ASN A 256 10.37 13.27 7.00
C ASN A 256 9.10 13.73 6.27
N SER A 257 8.43 14.75 6.81
CA SER A 257 7.34 15.44 6.12
C SER A 257 7.75 15.80 4.70
N GLY A 258 6.90 15.53 3.71
CA GLY A 258 7.18 15.70 2.29
C GLY A 258 7.64 14.41 1.58
N ASN A 259 8.17 13.42 2.28
CA ASN A 259 8.46 12.10 1.70
C ASN A 259 7.18 11.25 1.50
N SER A 260 6.06 11.62 2.14
CA SER A 260 4.76 10.96 1.95
C SER A 260 4.39 10.86 0.48
N GLY A 261 4.01 9.65 0.05
CA GLY A 261 3.69 9.35 -1.35
C GLY A 261 4.89 8.99 -2.21
N GLY A 262 6.13 9.20 -1.72
CA GLY A 262 7.36 8.78 -2.40
C GLY A 262 7.55 7.27 -2.40
N GLY A 263 8.53 6.80 -3.16
CA GLY A 263 8.80 5.37 -3.32
C GLY A 263 9.77 4.83 -2.28
N LEU A 264 9.44 3.66 -1.72
CA LEU A 264 10.38 2.78 -1.06
C LEU A 264 10.69 1.64 -2.02
N PHE A 265 11.96 1.51 -2.42
CA PHE A 265 12.42 0.55 -3.42
C PHE A 265 13.34 -0.49 -2.80
N ASN A 266 13.41 -1.67 -3.38
CA ASN A 266 14.44 -2.65 -3.04
C ASN A 266 15.76 -2.34 -3.77
N ALA A 267 16.81 -3.11 -3.51
CA ALA A 267 18.11 -2.95 -4.13
C ALA A 267 18.13 -3.17 -5.66
N SER A 268 17.08 -3.74 -6.23
CA SER A 268 16.91 -3.91 -7.68
C SER A 268 16.03 -2.83 -8.33
N GLY A 269 15.64 -1.80 -7.59
CA GLY A 269 14.81 -0.70 -8.09
C GLY A 269 13.31 -1.01 -8.19
N ALA A 270 12.85 -2.17 -7.72
CA ALA A 270 11.42 -2.45 -7.68
C ALA A 270 10.75 -1.73 -6.49
N LEU A 271 9.59 -1.13 -6.73
CA LEU A 271 8.79 -0.42 -5.74
C LEU A 271 8.17 -1.40 -4.76
N ILE A 272 8.65 -1.41 -3.51
CA ILE A 272 8.17 -2.30 -2.44
C ILE A 272 7.16 -1.65 -1.52
N GLY A 273 7.04 -0.31 -1.55
CA GLY A 273 6.06 0.41 -0.74
C GLY A 273 5.95 1.88 -1.08
N ILE A 274 4.84 2.48 -0.65
CA ILE A 274 4.61 3.93 -0.70
C ILE A 274 4.90 4.51 0.67
N VAL A 275 5.85 5.44 0.73
CA VAL A 275 6.32 6.06 1.99
C VAL A 275 5.19 6.82 2.65
N ASN A 276 5.01 6.60 3.95
CA ASN A 276 3.97 7.23 4.75
C ASN A 276 4.60 7.93 5.96
N ALA A 277 4.84 9.23 5.85
CA ALA A 277 5.42 10.02 6.93
C ALA A 277 4.40 10.41 8.03
N LYS A 278 3.07 10.21 7.79
CA LYS A 278 2.01 10.54 8.75
C LYS A 278 2.16 9.80 10.09
N TYR A 279 2.70 8.57 10.03
CA TYR A 279 2.87 7.72 11.20
C TYR A 279 4.29 7.77 11.80
N SER A 280 5.19 8.56 11.22
CA SER A 280 6.52 8.81 11.79
C SER A 280 6.40 9.81 12.94
N SER A 281 6.86 9.42 14.13
CA SER A 281 6.80 10.31 15.29
C SER A 281 7.84 11.42 15.15
N SER A 282 7.42 12.68 15.29
CA SER A 282 8.34 13.83 15.29
C SER A 282 9.37 13.69 16.41
N GLY A 283 10.64 13.77 16.06
CA GLY A 283 11.76 13.70 17.00
C GLY A 283 12.26 12.28 17.31
N ILE A 284 11.75 11.24 16.64
CA ILE A 284 12.29 9.88 16.68
C ILE A 284 12.93 9.58 15.33
N GLU A 285 14.25 9.42 15.32
CA GLU A 285 15.00 9.03 14.12
C GLU A 285 15.02 7.50 13.95
N GLY A 286 15.12 7.03 12.70
CA GLY A 286 15.23 5.60 12.39
C GLY A 286 13.91 4.81 12.54
N LEU A 287 12.77 5.50 12.53
CA LEU A 287 11.45 4.89 12.57
C LEU A 287 10.57 5.43 11.44
N GLY A 288 10.67 4.78 10.30
CA GLY A 288 9.91 5.10 9.09
C GLY A 288 8.90 4.01 8.74
N PHE A 289 7.87 4.37 7.99
CA PHE A 289 6.82 3.46 7.57
C PHE A 289 6.48 3.63 6.09
N ALA A 290 6.10 2.51 5.44
CA ALA A 290 5.60 2.52 4.08
C ALA A 290 4.42 1.54 3.93
N ILE A 291 3.45 1.92 3.10
CA ILE A 291 2.32 1.07 2.70
C ILE A 291 2.87 0.01 1.74
N PRO A 292 2.71 -1.31 2.01
CA PRO A 292 3.24 -2.36 1.14
C PRO A 292 2.74 -2.24 -0.31
N ALA A 293 3.62 -2.47 -1.29
CA ALA A 293 3.33 -2.27 -2.71
C ALA A 293 2.17 -3.13 -3.21
N ASN A 294 2.04 -4.39 -2.74
CA ASN A 294 0.91 -5.25 -3.10
C ASN A 294 -0.44 -4.68 -2.62
N GLN A 295 -0.48 -4.09 -1.41
CA GLN A 295 -1.68 -3.44 -0.89
C GLN A 295 -1.99 -2.16 -1.66
N ALA A 296 -0.98 -1.28 -1.84
CA ALA A 296 -1.14 -0.05 -2.61
C ALA A 296 -1.63 -0.32 -4.03
N ARG A 297 -1.06 -1.33 -4.71
CA ARG A 297 -1.45 -1.72 -6.06
C ARG A 297 -2.90 -2.19 -6.13
N ALA A 298 -3.36 -3.03 -5.21
CA ALA A 298 -4.75 -3.50 -5.18
C ALA A 298 -5.75 -2.32 -5.08
N ILE A 299 -5.40 -1.30 -4.30
CA ILE A 299 -6.18 -0.06 -4.17
C ILE A 299 -6.15 0.74 -5.47
N VAL A 300 -4.96 0.95 -6.04
CA VAL A 300 -4.76 1.66 -7.32
C VAL A 300 -5.55 0.98 -8.45
N ASP A 301 -5.46 -0.34 -8.58
CA ASP A 301 -6.16 -1.11 -9.61
C ASP A 301 -7.70 -0.96 -9.46
N SER A 302 -8.20 -0.94 -8.21
CA SER A 302 -9.63 -0.70 -7.94
C SER A 302 -10.06 0.73 -8.33
N ILE A 303 -9.25 1.73 -8.00
CA ILE A 303 -9.50 3.13 -8.37
C ILE A 303 -9.52 3.27 -9.90
N LEU A 304 -8.51 2.76 -10.60
CA LEU A 304 -8.43 2.85 -12.06
C LEU A 304 -9.58 2.11 -12.77
N LYS A 305 -10.04 0.99 -12.20
CA LYS A 305 -11.17 0.23 -12.74
C LYS A 305 -12.50 0.98 -12.65
N THR A 306 -12.67 1.82 -11.64
CA THR A 306 -13.92 2.53 -11.34
C THR A 306 -13.92 3.97 -11.81
N ALA A 307 -12.74 4.55 -12.12
CA ALA A 307 -12.60 5.87 -12.69
C ALA A 307 -13.01 5.89 -14.17
N SER A 308 -13.56 7.01 -14.62
CA SER A 308 -13.81 7.25 -16.04
C SER A 308 -13.27 8.61 -16.47
N TYR A 309 -12.64 8.65 -17.65
CA TYR A 309 -12.08 9.88 -18.23
C TYR A 309 -12.96 10.37 -19.36
N ASP A 310 -13.45 11.60 -19.25
CA ASP A 310 -14.15 12.30 -20.33
C ASP A 310 -13.13 13.09 -21.17
N SER A 311 -12.80 12.56 -22.33
CA SER A 311 -11.87 13.21 -23.27
C SER A 311 -12.41 14.52 -23.87
N THR A 312 -13.71 14.77 -23.78
CA THR A 312 -14.33 16.00 -24.30
C THR A 312 -14.09 17.17 -23.35
N THR A 313 -14.21 16.93 -22.06
CA THR A 313 -13.98 17.93 -21.01
C THR A 313 -12.57 17.88 -20.44
N SER A 314 -11.81 16.82 -20.75
CA SER A 314 -10.50 16.51 -20.17
C SER A 314 -10.56 16.42 -18.63
N THR A 315 -11.59 15.76 -18.11
CA THR A 315 -11.80 15.61 -16.68
C THR A 315 -12.07 14.14 -16.29
N TRP A 316 -11.80 13.81 -15.02
CA TRP A 316 -12.10 12.51 -14.45
C TRP A 316 -13.41 12.53 -13.66
N GLU A 317 -14.22 11.47 -13.84
CA GLU A 317 -15.11 11.01 -12.79
C GLU A 317 -14.25 10.14 -11.85
N THR A 318 -14.13 10.55 -10.58
CA THR A 318 -13.18 9.96 -9.65
C THR A 318 -13.50 8.50 -9.33
N GLY A 319 -12.46 7.67 -9.40
CA GLY A 319 -12.53 6.26 -9.02
C GLY A 319 -12.55 6.04 -7.51
N TYR A 320 -12.99 4.86 -7.13
CA TYR A 320 -13.15 4.45 -5.74
C TYR A 320 -12.78 2.98 -5.55
N VAL A 321 -12.59 2.56 -4.29
CA VAL A 321 -12.28 1.17 -3.95
C VAL A 321 -13.57 0.38 -3.78
N LEU A 322 -13.73 -0.67 -4.58
CA LEU A 322 -14.91 -1.54 -4.54
C LEU A 322 -15.06 -2.22 -3.17
N GLY A 323 -16.30 -2.31 -2.70
CA GLY A 323 -16.63 -2.94 -1.42
C GLY A 323 -16.37 -2.09 -0.19
N ARG A 324 -15.85 -0.86 -0.34
CA ARG A 324 -15.69 0.08 0.77
C ARG A 324 -17.03 0.66 1.19
N TRP A 325 -17.27 0.67 2.48
CA TRP A 325 -18.37 1.40 3.12
C TRP A 325 -17.84 2.13 4.34
N GLU A 326 -18.53 3.14 4.76
CA GLU A 326 -18.20 3.96 5.92
C GLU A 326 -19.48 4.48 6.57
N ILE A 327 -19.45 4.67 7.88
CA ILE A 327 -20.56 5.28 8.61
C ILE A 327 -20.23 6.73 8.86
N GLY A 328 -21.03 7.63 8.28
CA GLY A 328 -20.78 9.05 8.27
C GLY A 328 -21.30 9.79 9.51
N PHE A 329 -21.18 9.22 10.71
CA PHE A 329 -21.54 9.88 11.96
C PHE A 329 -20.58 9.54 13.10
N GLU A 330 -20.57 10.37 14.12
CA GLU A 330 -19.84 10.15 15.35
C GLU A 330 -20.80 9.85 16.50
N LEU A 331 -20.34 9.02 17.43
CA LEU A 331 -21.03 8.77 18.68
C LEU A 331 -20.43 9.62 19.79
N GLY A 332 -21.27 10.26 20.59
CA GLY A 332 -20.86 11.05 21.73
C GLY A 332 -21.63 10.73 22.98
N TYR A 333 -21.17 11.28 24.10
CA TYR A 333 -21.82 11.13 25.40
C TYR A 333 -22.70 12.36 25.72
N GLY A 334 -23.96 12.10 26.04
CA GLY A 334 -24.85 13.10 26.66
C GLY A 334 -24.71 13.12 28.17
N GLY A 335 -25.00 14.26 28.77
CA GLY A 335 -24.90 14.50 30.21
C GLY A 335 -23.92 15.63 30.53
N ASN A 336 -23.66 15.84 31.83
CA ASN A 336 -22.67 16.84 32.24
C ASN A 336 -21.26 16.23 32.38
N MET A 337 -20.26 17.08 32.62
CA MET A 337 -18.84 16.67 32.68
C MET A 337 -18.56 15.54 33.71
N PHE A 338 -19.44 15.36 34.71
CA PHE A 338 -19.27 14.38 35.79
C PHE A 338 -20.15 13.14 35.64
N TYR A 339 -21.24 13.21 34.85
CA TYR A 339 -22.20 12.12 34.69
C TYR A 339 -22.56 11.94 33.23
N ARG A 340 -21.93 10.94 32.60
CA ARG A 340 -22.24 10.50 31.24
C ARG A 340 -23.38 9.51 31.33
N THR A 341 -24.58 9.88 30.89
CA THR A 341 -25.78 9.05 31.05
C THR A 341 -26.27 8.40 29.77
N THR A 342 -25.94 8.97 28.61
CA THR A 342 -26.45 8.53 27.30
C THR A 342 -25.35 8.51 26.29
N ILE A 343 -25.54 7.68 25.25
CA ILE A 343 -24.75 7.67 24.03
C ILE A 343 -25.68 8.01 22.88
N GLY A 344 -25.26 8.88 21.99
CA GLY A 344 -26.07 9.31 20.88
C GLY A 344 -25.25 9.80 19.69
N ILE A 345 -25.96 10.24 18.65
CA ILE A 345 -25.37 10.81 17.46
C ILE A 345 -24.85 12.21 17.78
N LEU A 346 -23.54 12.41 17.66
CA LEU A 346 -22.88 13.66 17.98
C LEU A 346 -22.70 14.55 16.75
N ASN A 347 -22.31 13.95 15.65
CA ASN A 347 -21.93 14.65 14.45
C ASN A 347 -22.38 13.91 13.21
N GLN A 348 -22.73 14.63 12.14
CA GLN A 348 -23.09 14.07 10.87
C GLN A 348 -22.08 14.51 9.82
N ALA A 349 -21.54 13.55 9.07
CA ALA A 349 -20.82 13.86 7.84
C ALA A 349 -21.81 14.21 6.72
N THR A 350 -21.39 15.08 5.82
CA THR A 350 -22.18 15.45 4.64
C THR A 350 -22.10 14.38 3.54
N ASN A 351 -21.14 13.48 3.64
CA ASN A 351 -20.89 12.41 2.68
C ASN A 351 -20.90 11.06 3.42
N THR A 352 -21.77 10.15 3.00
CA THR A 352 -21.98 8.86 3.69
C THR A 352 -22.21 7.74 2.69
N THR A 353 -21.81 6.54 3.09
CA THR A 353 -22.06 5.28 2.38
C THR A 353 -23.29 4.53 2.91
N CYS A 354 -24.12 5.19 3.71
CA CYS A 354 -25.38 4.65 4.17
C CYS A 354 -26.54 5.34 3.46
N SER A 355 -27.48 4.56 2.92
CA SER A 355 -28.77 5.08 2.45
C SER A 355 -29.55 5.67 3.64
N ASP A 356 -30.42 6.64 3.36
CA ASP A 356 -31.32 7.20 4.36
C ASP A 356 -30.64 7.71 5.66
N TYR A 357 -29.32 7.90 5.62
CA TYR A 357 -28.53 8.37 6.74
C TYR A 357 -29.06 9.70 7.29
N GLY A 358 -29.56 10.59 6.44
CA GLY A 358 -30.17 11.88 6.87
C GLY A 358 -31.36 11.74 7.81
N LEU A 359 -31.89 10.53 8.01
CA LEU A 359 -32.91 10.23 9.01
C LEU A 359 -32.36 10.17 10.45
N LEU A 360 -31.03 9.95 10.64
CA LEU A 360 -30.36 10.08 11.92
C LEU A 360 -29.97 11.53 12.15
N LEU A 361 -30.36 12.09 13.29
CA LEU A 361 -30.12 13.49 13.62
C LEU A 361 -29.15 13.62 14.80
N ASN A 362 -28.45 14.76 14.86
CA ASN A 362 -27.66 15.11 16.01
C ASN A 362 -28.55 15.11 17.27
N ASN A 363 -28.03 14.55 18.37
CA ASN A 363 -28.69 14.35 19.65
C ASN A 363 -29.75 13.22 19.69
N ASP A 364 -29.89 12.38 18.64
CA ASP A 364 -30.62 11.13 18.79
C ASP A 364 -29.92 10.27 19.84
N LEU A 365 -30.68 9.74 20.81
CA LEU A 365 -30.13 8.85 21.84
C LEU A 365 -30.17 7.42 21.33
N LEU A 366 -29.05 6.73 21.31
CA LEU A 366 -28.92 5.39 20.81
C LEU A 366 -29.31 4.36 21.88
N ASN A 367 -30.29 3.49 21.61
CA ASN A 367 -30.78 2.46 22.51
C ASN A 367 -30.29 1.06 22.12
N SER A 368 -30.32 0.75 20.81
CA SER A 368 -29.84 -0.53 20.28
C SER A 368 -29.44 -0.41 18.81
N ILE A 369 -28.66 -1.38 18.35
CA ILE A 369 -28.28 -1.56 16.94
C ILE A 369 -28.56 -3.01 16.59
N GLU A 370 -29.24 -3.25 15.47
CA GLU A 370 -29.37 -4.55 14.84
C GLU A 370 -28.68 -4.52 13.48
N ILE A 371 -27.86 -5.53 13.22
CA ILE A 371 -27.24 -5.78 11.91
C ILE A 371 -28.07 -6.79 11.18
N LYS A 372 -28.58 -6.40 10.02
CA LYS A 372 -29.38 -7.25 9.11
C LYS A 372 -28.54 -7.54 7.88
N TYR A 373 -28.03 -8.77 7.79
CA TYR A 373 -27.21 -9.19 6.66
C TYR A 373 -28.07 -9.41 5.43
N LYS A 374 -27.57 -8.96 4.27
CA LYS A 374 -28.14 -9.27 2.95
C LYS A 374 -28.03 -10.77 2.64
N ASP A 375 -26.93 -11.39 3.07
CA ASP A 375 -26.74 -12.85 2.98
C ASP A 375 -27.62 -13.54 4.02
N THR A 376 -28.65 -14.23 3.55
CA THR A 376 -29.62 -14.95 4.40
C THR A 376 -29.03 -16.15 5.14
N ASN A 377 -27.79 -16.57 4.83
CA ASN A 377 -27.06 -17.59 5.58
C ASN A 377 -26.36 -17.03 6.83
N LYS A 378 -26.25 -15.72 6.95
CA LYS A 378 -25.72 -15.05 8.13
C LYS A 378 -26.86 -14.73 9.10
N GLU A 379 -26.65 -15.04 10.39
CA GLU A 379 -27.58 -14.64 11.44
C GLU A 379 -27.41 -13.17 11.78
N ASN A 380 -28.53 -12.45 11.90
CA ASN A 380 -28.53 -11.06 12.37
C ASN A 380 -27.89 -10.95 13.74
N LYS A 381 -27.13 -9.90 13.96
CA LYS A 381 -26.51 -9.58 15.25
C LYS A 381 -27.18 -8.35 15.85
N SER A 382 -27.26 -8.30 17.17
CA SER A 382 -27.79 -7.13 17.86
C SER A 382 -26.95 -6.75 19.06
N LEU A 383 -26.90 -5.46 19.32
CA LEU A 383 -26.36 -4.84 20.52
C LEU A 383 -27.46 -3.99 21.14
N SER A 384 -27.93 -4.36 22.33
CA SER A 384 -29.05 -3.72 23.02
C SER A 384 -28.64 -3.14 24.37
N ASN A 385 -29.54 -2.38 24.97
CA ASN A 385 -29.33 -1.71 26.26
C ASN A 385 -28.10 -0.77 26.25
N ILE A 386 -27.94 -0.02 25.16
CA ILE A 386 -26.85 0.92 25.00
C ILE A 386 -27.04 2.08 25.96
N SER A 387 -26.11 2.22 26.89
CA SER A 387 -26.06 3.36 27.79
C SER A 387 -24.64 3.70 28.20
N ALA A 388 -24.36 4.95 28.49
CA ALA A 388 -23.03 5.39 28.90
C ALA A 388 -22.57 4.81 30.27
N GLN A 389 -23.45 4.13 30.99
CA GLN A 389 -23.15 3.45 32.26
C GLN A 389 -22.63 2.01 31.99
N THR A 390 -23.07 1.39 30.91
CA THR A 390 -22.78 -0.02 30.60
C THR A 390 -21.83 -0.22 29.43
N MET A 391 -21.72 0.77 28.56
CA MET A 391 -20.92 0.68 27.33
C MET A 391 -20.12 1.94 27.07
N THR A 392 -19.08 1.80 26.27
CA THR A 392 -18.34 2.91 25.68
C THR A 392 -18.69 3.04 24.21
N THR A 393 -18.45 4.22 23.62
CA THR A 393 -18.56 4.42 22.17
C THR A 393 -17.69 3.42 21.40
N ASP A 394 -16.49 3.10 21.91
CA ASP A 394 -15.59 2.11 21.34
C ASP A 394 -16.20 0.70 21.32
N THR A 395 -16.97 0.33 22.34
CA THR A 395 -17.68 -0.96 22.37
C THR A 395 -18.68 -1.08 21.23
N ILE A 396 -19.41 0.01 20.95
CA ILE A 396 -20.40 0.07 19.88
C ILE A 396 -19.72 0.00 18.51
N TRP A 397 -18.66 0.78 18.31
CA TRP A 397 -17.90 0.76 17.08
C TRP A 397 -17.26 -0.61 16.83
N ASN A 398 -16.68 -1.23 17.86
CA ASN A 398 -16.13 -2.58 17.74
C ASN A 398 -17.20 -3.60 17.34
N PHE A 399 -18.43 -3.49 17.87
CA PHE A 399 -19.54 -4.34 17.46
C PHE A 399 -19.84 -4.18 15.95
N ILE A 400 -19.94 -2.93 15.47
CA ILE A 400 -20.23 -2.64 14.06
C ILE A 400 -19.08 -3.15 13.16
N TYR A 401 -17.84 -2.72 13.41
CA TYR A 401 -16.70 -3.02 12.52
C TYR A 401 -16.22 -4.46 12.59
N SER A 402 -16.44 -5.18 13.69
CA SER A 402 -16.11 -6.60 13.79
C SER A 402 -17.17 -7.54 13.20
N SER A 403 -18.26 -7.00 12.68
CA SER A 403 -19.43 -7.79 12.25
C SER A 403 -19.39 -8.27 10.81
N ASP A 404 -18.24 -8.18 10.12
CA ASP A 404 -18.05 -8.64 8.73
C ASP A 404 -19.16 -8.12 7.79
N LEU A 405 -19.33 -6.82 7.75
CA LEU A 405 -20.34 -6.10 6.98
C LEU A 405 -19.94 -5.92 5.52
N SER A 406 -20.93 -5.91 4.65
CA SER A 406 -20.79 -5.76 3.20
C SER A 406 -21.80 -4.75 2.64
N ILE A 407 -21.55 -4.29 1.42
CA ILE A 407 -22.50 -3.43 0.69
C ILE A 407 -23.84 -4.15 0.52
N GLY A 408 -24.91 -3.45 0.91
CA GLY A 408 -26.29 -3.95 0.90
C GLY A 408 -26.73 -4.59 2.22
N ASP A 409 -25.85 -4.75 3.22
CA ASP A 409 -26.25 -5.04 4.59
C ASP A 409 -26.91 -3.80 5.20
N LYS A 410 -27.77 -3.99 6.21
CA LYS A 410 -28.50 -2.91 6.86
C LYS A 410 -28.13 -2.80 8.32
N LEU A 411 -28.08 -1.57 8.79
CA LEU A 411 -27.99 -1.23 10.20
C LEU A 411 -29.31 -0.62 10.65
N ALA A 412 -30.01 -1.27 11.59
CA ALA A 412 -31.23 -0.75 12.22
C ALA A 412 -30.86 -0.14 13.57
N PHE A 413 -30.94 1.17 13.66
CA PHE A 413 -30.69 1.95 14.89
C PHE A 413 -32.00 2.21 15.60
N THR A 414 -32.18 1.66 16.80
CA THR A 414 -33.26 2.08 17.67
C THR A 414 -32.79 3.27 18.47
N ILE A 415 -33.46 4.39 18.28
CA ILE A 415 -33.10 5.68 18.89
C ILE A 415 -34.27 6.26 19.66
N THR A 416 -33.98 7.12 20.65
CA THR A 416 -34.95 8.00 21.28
C THR A 416 -34.76 9.42 20.80
N ARG A 417 -35.80 10.00 20.22
CA ARG A 417 -35.87 11.38 19.72
C ARG A 417 -37.11 12.05 20.31
N ASN A 418 -36.93 13.15 21.02
CA ASN A 418 -38.03 13.88 21.70
C ASN A 418 -38.90 12.95 22.57
N ASP A 419 -38.25 12.10 23.34
CA ASP A 419 -38.86 11.11 24.23
C ASP A 419 -39.70 10.02 23.52
N VAL A 420 -39.56 9.89 22.21
CA VAL A 420 -40.20 8.85 21.40
C VAL A 420 -39.15 7.89 20.85
N GLU A 421 -39.35 6.61 21.14
CA GLU A 421 -38.54 5.56 20.58
C GLU A 421 -38.95 5.27 19.12
N GLN A 422 -37.97 5.16 18.22
CA GLN A 422 -38.15 4.82 16.82
C GLN A 422 -36.97 4.06 16.27
N THR A 423 -37.18 3.29 15.20
CA THR A 423 -36.11 2.59 14.50
C THR A 423 -35.83 3.25 13.15
N VAL A 424 -34.56 3.52 12.89
CA VAL A 424 -34.07 4.02 11.61
C VAL A 424 -33.20 2.94 10.99
N GLU A 425 -33.58 2.45 9.80
CA GLU A 425 -32.75 1.52 9.02
C GLU A 425 -31.95 2.29 7.99
N VAL A 426 -30.68 1.97 7.90
CA VAL A 426 -29.78 2.48 6.86
C VAL A 426 -29.09 1.32 6.15
N GLU A 427 -29.06 1.33 4.83
CA GLU A 427 -28.38 0.34 4.02
C GLU A 427 -26.96 0.80 3.70
N LEU A 428 -25.98 -0.09 3.83
CA LEU A 428 -24.60 0.19 3.48
C LEU A 428 -24.45 0.26 1.97
N ILE A 429 -24.00 1.38 1.45
CA ILE A 429 -23.76 1.62 0.03
C ILE A 429 -22.26 1.84 -0.23
N GLN A 430 -21.87 1.84 -1.50
CA GLN A 430 -20.49 2.04 -1.90
C GLN A 430 -19.99 3.44 -1.51
N TYR A 431 -18.89 3.47 -0.74
CA TYR A 431 -18.21 4.73 -0.45
C TYR A 431 -17.52 5.27 -1.71
N ARG A 432 -17.69 6.56 -1.97
CA ARG A 432 -17.01 7.31 -3.03
C ARG A 432 -16.38 8.54 -2.40
N TYR A 433 -15.09 8.70 -2.64
CA TYR A 433 -14.39 9.91 -2.25
C TYR A 433 -14.75 11.04 -3.23
N TYR A 434 -15.26 12.13 -2.70
CA TYR A 434 -15.55 13.35 -3.48
C TYR A 434 -14.67 14.48 -2.93
N ILE A 435 -14.09 15.29 -3.84
CA ILE A 435 -13.35 16.50 -3.48
C ILE A 435 -14.33 17.67 -3.36
#